data_cc815e27e50fcc9eed391d9898dad694
#
_entry.id   cc815e27e50fcc9eed391d9898dad694
#
_cell.length_a   1.000
_cell.length_b   1.000
_cell.length_c   1.000
_cell.angle_alpha   90.00
_cell.angle_beta   90.00
_cell.angle_gamma   90.00
#
_symmetry.space_group_name_H-M   'P 1'
#
loop_
_entity.id
_entity.type
_entity.pdbx_description
1 polymer ?
#
loop_
_entity_poly.entity_id
_entity_poly.type
_entity_poly.pdbx_seq_one_letter_code
_entity_poly.pdbx_strand_id
1 'polypeptide(L)'
;MCHPQATIEWALAQSCNTPFANIALDLGQEKISQTASKFGYGQDLSIPLKVTKSDFPSDMTKSQLAQASVGQYDVKTTPLQVAMTSAAIANGGVQMKPNLVRSVKTSNLS
;
A
#
# COMPACT_ATOMS: atom_id res chain seq x y z
N MET A 1 -4.69 5.20 24.93
CA MET A 1 -3.45 5.99 24.74
C MET A 1 -2.30 5.05 24.40
N CYS A 2 -1.45 5.47 23.48
CA CYS A 2 -0.33 4.65 23.07
C CYS A 2 0.79 4.68 24.13
N HIS A 3 1.34 3.52 24.42
CA HIS A 3 2.40 3.39 25.41
C HIS A 3 3.72 3.91 24.82
N PRO A 4 4.52 4.74 25.53
CA PRO A 4 5.76 5.33 24.97
C PRO A 4 6.82 4.30 24.58
N GLN A 5 6.79 3.11 25.16
CA GLN A 5 7.75 2.04 24.88
C GLN A 5 7.12 0.87 24.13
N ALA A 6 6.04 1.13 23.40
CA ALA A 6 5.34 0.10 22.64
C ALA A 6 6.20 -0.42 21.50
N THR A 7 6.06 -1.71 21.20
CA THR A 7 6.66 -2.30 20.00
C THR A 7 5.83 -1.90 18.77
N ILE A 8 6.41 -2.05 17.57
CA ILE A 8 5.70 -1.83 16.32
C ILE A 8 4.48 -2.75 16.24
N GLU A 9 4.63 -4.00 16.65
CA GLU A 9 3.55 -4.98 16.67
C GLU A 9 2.38 -4.52 17.52
N TRP A 10 2.68 -4.06 18.74
CA TRP A 10 1.66 -3.56 19.66
C TRP A 10 0.98 -2.32 19.08
N ALA A 11 1.77 -1.40 18.52
CA ALA A 11 1.26 -0.18 17.92
C ALA A 11 0.30 -0.47 16.76
N LEU A 12 0.64 -1.44 15.92
CA LEU A 12 -0.24 -1.84 14.82
C LEU A 12 -1.52 -2.48 15.35
N ALA A 13 -1.42 -3.38 16.32
CA ALA A 13 -2.56 -4.07 16.90
C ALA A 13 -3.54 -3.11 17.57
N GLN A 14 -3.04 -2.05 18.21
CA GLN A 14 -3.86 -1.06 18.92
C GLN A 14 -4.22 0.14 18.04
N SER A 15 -3.84 0.15 16.77
CA SER A 15 -4.07 1.26 15.85
C SER A 15 -3.48 2.59 16.36
N CYS A 16 -2.29 2.54 16.91
CA CYS A 16 -1.59 3.73 17.39
C CYS A 16 -0.99 4.50 16.23
N ASN A 17 -1.42 5.74 16.02
CA ASN A 17 -0.96 6.57 14.92
C ASN A 17 0.38 7.28 15.20
N THR A 18 0.60 7.69 16.45
CA THR A 18 1.79 8.47 16.82
C THR A 18 3.11 7.78 16.51
N PRO A 19 3.31 6.47 16.84
CA PRO A 19 4.55 5.79 16.48
C PRO A 19 4.78 5.74 14.98
N PHE A 20 3.74 5.51 14.19
CA PHE A 20 3.87 5.43 12.73
C PHE A 20 4.16 6.80 12.12
N ALA A 21 3.57 7.87 12.64
CA ALA A 21 3.89 9.21 12.22
C ALA A 21 5.36 9.56 12.51
N ASN A 22 5.87 9.17 13.66
CA ASN A 22 7.28 9.38 14.02
C ASN A 22 8.22 8.58 13.10
N ILE A 23 7.89 7.34 12.82
CA ILE A 23 8.66 6.51 11.88
C ILE A 23 8.70 7.17 10.50
N ALA A 24 7.57 7.68 10.03
CA ALA A 24 7.49 8.36 8.75
C ALA A 24 8.38 9.59 8.69
N LEU A 25 8.40 10.38 9.75
CA LEU A 25 9.25 11.58 9.82
C LEU A 25 10.74 11.21 9.83
N ASP A 26 11.11 10.12 10.49
CA ASP A 26 12.48 9.62 10.51
C ASP A 26 12.92 9.06 9.15
N LEU A 27 12.04 8.34 8.46
CA LEU A 27 12.35 7.76 7.16
C LEU A 27 12.39 8.82 6.06
N GLY A 28 11.52 9.81 6.12
CA GLY A 28 11.37 10.82 5.10
C GLY A 28 10.46 10.38 3.96
N GLN A 29 9.92 11.38 3.28
CA GLN A 29 8.94 11.19 2.21
C GLN A 29 9.48 10.32 1.07
N GLU A 30 10.74 10.51 0.70
CA GLU A 30 11.32 9.80 -0.43
C GLU A 30 11.31 8.29 -0.25
N LYS A 31 11.72 7.82 0.93
CA LYS A 31 11.76 6.37 1.23
C LYS A 31 10.38 5.77 1.26
N ILE A 32 9.41 6.48 1.84
CA ILE A 32 8.02 6.03 1.91
C ILE A 32 7.42 5.96 0.51
N SER A 33 7.64 6.98 -0.30
CA SER A 33 7.15 7.02 -1.69
C SER A 33 7.75 5.90 -2.53
N GLN A 34 9.04 5.61 -2.36
CA GLN A 34 9.69 4.50 -3.06
C GLN A 34 9.09 3.16 -2.67
N THR A 35 8.82 2.96 -1.40
CA THR A 35 8.21 1.72 -0.91
C THR A 35 6.78 1.58 -1.42
N ALA A 36 6.00 2.66 -1.38
CA ALA A 36 4.64 2.65 -1.91
C ALA A 36 4.65 2.30 -3.40
N SER A 37 5.61 2.83 -4.15
CA SER A 37 5.78 2.53 -5.57
C SER A 37 6.06 1.05 -5.81
N LYS A 38 6.86 0.42 -4.95
CA LYS A 38 7.13 -1.02 -5.03
C LYS A 38 5.88 -1.87 -4.81
N PHE A 39 4.93 -1.39 -4.05
CA PHE A 39 3.65 -2.06 -3.86
C PHE A 39 2.64 -1.76 -4.98
N GLY A 40 3.00 -0.90 -5.94
CA GLY A 40 2.16 -0.63 -7.10
C GLY A 40 1.47 0.73 -7.10
N TYR A 41 1.67 1.56 -6.09
CA TYR A 41 1.11 2.91 -6.06
C TYR A 41 1.69 3.76 -7.18
N GLY A 42 0.84 4.52 -7.85
CA GLY A 42 1.25 5.36 -8.97
C GLY A 42 1.47 4.61 -10.27
N GLN A 43 1.21 3.31 -10.31
CA GLN A 43 1.37 2.49 -11.49
C GLN A 43 0.02 2.10 -12.08
N ASP A 44 -0.02 1.89 -13.39
CA ASP A 44 -1.21 1.38 -14.05
C ASP A 44 -1.35 -0.11 -13.77
N LEU A 45 -2.40 -0.47 -13.07
CA LEU A 45 -2.78 -1.86 -12.87
C LEU A 45 -3.84 -2.21 -13.89
N SER A 46 -3.63 -3.27 -14.64
CA SER A 46 -4.63 -3.75 -15.57
C SER A 46 -4.96 -5.21 -15.30
N ILE A 47 -6.23 -5.43 -15.17
CA ILE A 47 -6.88 -6.73 -15.32
C ILE A 47 -7.54 -6.65 -16.70
N PRO A 48 -8.36 -7.62 -17.16
CA PRO A 48 -9.06 -7.44 -18.44
C PRO A 48 -9.98 -6.21 -18.50
N LEU A 49 -10.07 -5.45 -17.41
CA LEU A 49 -10.79 -4.18 -17.33
C LEU A 49 -9.83 -3.08 -16.90
N LYS A 50 -10.14 -1.84 -17.29
CA LYS A 50 -9.34 -0.68 -16.88
C LYS A 50 -9.56 -0.39 -15.41
N VAL A 51 -8.47 -0.10 -14.68
CA VAL A 51 -8.49 0.13 -13.24
C VAL A 51 -7.93 1.52 -12.94
N THR A 52 -8.56 2.21 -11.98
CA THR A 52 -8.05 3.49 -11.49
C THR A 52 -6.76 3.27 -10.72
N LYS A 53 -5.78 4.16 -10.90
CA LYS A 53 -4.54 4.12 -10.14
C LYS A 53 -4.77 4.41 -8.66
N SER A 54 -4.07 3.67 -7.81
CA SER A 54 -3.85 4.09 -6.43
C SER A 54 -2.72 5.11 -6.42
N ASP A 55 -2.78 6.06 -5.50
CA ASP A 55 -1.82 7.14 -5.49
C ASP A 55 -1.33 7.43 -4.08
N PHE A 56 -0.05 7.77 -3.99
CA PHE A 56 0.56 8.25 -2.76
C PHE A 56 1.11 9.65 -3.03
N PRO A 57 0.75 10.65 -2.20
CA PRO A 57 1.11 12.04 -2.49
C PRO A 57 2.61 12.28 -2.44
N SER A 58 3.06 13.31 -3.13
CA SER A 58 4.44 13.78 -3.15
C SER A 58 4.50 15.25 -2.72
N ASP A 59 5.73 15.74 -2.49
CA ASP A 59 5.97 17.14 -2.11
C ASP A 59 5.19 17.56 -0.86
N MET A 60 5.17 16.68 0.15
CA MET A 60 4.46 16.92 1.40
C MET A 60 5.32 17.69 2.41
N THR A 61 4.68 18.52 3.20
CA THR A 61 5.29 19.07 4.42
C THR A 61 5.43 17.94 5.45
N LYS A 62 6.18 18.19 6.53
CA LYS A 62 6.33 17.21 7.61
C LYS A 62 4.99 16.84 8.24
N SER A 63 4.11 17.81 8.42
CA SER A 63 2.78 17.56 8.95
C SER A 63 1.95 16.70 8.02
N GLN A 64 1.99 16.98 6.71
CA GLN A 64 1.28 16.19 5.69
C GLN A 64 1.83 14.77 5.61
N LEU A 65 3.16 14.63 5.69
CA LEU A 65 3.79 13.30 5.68
C LEU A 65 3.35 12.47 6.88
N ALA A 66 3.29 13.06 8.07
CA ALA A 66 2.81 12.37 9.27
C ALA A 66 1.37 11.88 9.08
N GLN A 67 0.50 12.69 8.48
CA GLN A 67 -0.89 12.29 8.20
C GLN A 67 -0.95 11.21 7.14
N ALA A 68 -0.17 11.32 6.08
CA ALA A 68 -0.14 10.33 5.00
C ALA A 68 0.33 8.97 5.49
N SER A 69 1.25 8.94 6.46
CA SER A 69 1.77 7.68 7.00
C SER A 69 0.72 6.83 7.69
N VAL A 70 -0.38 7.44 8.11
CA VAL A 70 -1.53 6.72 8.70
C VAL A 70 -2.74 6.70 7.74
N GLY A 71 -2.51 7.05 6.48
CA GLY A 71 -3.52 6.97 5.44
C GLY A 71 -4.52 8.12 5.40
N GLN A 72 -4.22 9.25 6.02
CA GLN A 72 -5.19 10.33 6.13
C GLN A 72 -5.03 11.47 5.13
N TYR A 73 -3.79 11.77 4.70
CA TYR A 73 -3.56 12.88 3.79
C TYR A 73 -3.47 12.40 2.35
N ASP A 74 -4.49 12.67 1.57
CA ASP A 74 -4.53 12.50 0.11
C ASP A 74 -3.98 11.15 -0.41
N VAL A 75 -3.97 10.14 0.43
CA VAL A 75 -3.62 8.77 0.04
C VAL A 75 -4.86 8.12 -0.56
N LYS A 76 -4.75 7.70 -1.82
CA LYS A 76 -5.87 7.08 -2.55
C LYS A 76 -5.50 5.66 -2.91
N THR A 77 -6.36 4.72 -2.53
CA THR A 77 -6.12 3.31 -2.74
C THR A 77 -7.38 2.62 -3.25
N THR A 78 -7.24 1.83 -4.30
CA THR A 78 -8.34 0.99 -4.78
C THR A 78 -8.40 -0.30 -3.96
N PRO A 79 -9.59 -0.95 -3.88
CA PRO A 79 -9.67 -2.28 -3.27
C PRO A 79 -8.74 -3.30 -3.92
N LEU A 80 -8.54 -3.21 -5.22
CA LEU A 80 -7.59 -4.09 -5.93
C LEU A 80 -6.16 -3.89 -5.42
N GLN A 81 -5.73 -2.64 -5.22
CA GLN A 81 -4.38 -2.35 -4.69
C GLN A 81 -4.21 -2.90 -3.27
N VAL A 82 -5.23 -2.77 -2.41
CA VAL A 82 -5.18 -3.33 -1.05
C VAL A 82 -5.08 -4.85 -1.12
N ALA A 83 -5.86 -5.49 -1.99
CA ALA A 83 -5.80 -6.94 -2.18
C ALA A 83 -4.42 -7.38 -2.66
N MET A 84 -3.83 -6.65 -3.60
CA MET A 84 -2.49 -6.95 -4.12
C MET A 84 -1.41 -6.80 -3.05
N THR A 85 -1.52 -5.78 -2.21
CA THR A 85 -0.58 -5.57 -1.09
C THR A 85 -0.64 -6.73 -0.11
N SER A 86 -1.84 -7.16 0.28
CA SER A 86 -2.02 -8.31 1.15
C SER A 86 -1.52 -9.60 0.51
N ALA A 87 -1.79 -9.78 -0.78
CA ALA A 87 -1.32 -10.96 -1.53
C ALA A 87 0.20 -11.00 -1.61
N ALA A 88 0.86 -9.86 -1.80
CA ALA A 88 2.31 -9.79 -1.85
C ALA A 88 2.94 -10.22 -0.52
N ILE A 89 2.36 -9.80 0.60
CA ILE A 89 2.84 -10.20 1.92
C ILE A 89 2.64 -11.71 2.12
N ALA A 90 1.49 -12.23 1.75
CA ALA A 90 1.21 -13.67 1.85
C ALA A 90 2.10 -14.50 0.92
N ASN A 91 2.58 -13.92 -0.17
CA ASN A 91 3.42 -14.59 -1.17
C ASN A 91 4.91 -14.35 -0.93
N GLY A 92 5.30 -14.16 0.31
CA GLY A 92 6.71 -13.99 0.68
C GLY A 92 7.36 -12.70 0.21
N GLY A 93 6.56 -11.65 -0.04
CA GLY A 93 7.05 -10.36 -0.50
C GLY A 93 7.11 -10.21 -2.01
N VAL A 94 6.62 -11.18 -2.76
CA VAL A 94 6.58 -11.13 -4.22
C VAL A 94 5.20 -10.73 -4.69
N GLN A 95 5.11 -9.60 -5.39
CA GLN A 95 3.85 -9.11 -5.94
C GLN A 95 3.66 -9.61 -7.36
N MET A 96 2.55 -10.30 -7.61
CA MET A 96 2.21 -10.84 -8.91
C MET A 96 1.29 -9.89 -9.66
N LYS A 97 1.32 -9.96 -11.00
CA LYS A 97 0.41 -9.19 -11.84
C LYS A 97 -1.04 -9.66 -11.62
N PRO A 98 -1.99 -8.74 -11.35
CA PRO A 98 -3.38 -9.15 -11.15
C PRO A 98 -4.01 -9.63 -12.46
N ASN A 99 -4.93 -10.59 -12.35
CA ASN A 99 -5.64 -11.11 -13.50
C ASN A 99 -7.01 -11.65 -13.08
N LEU A 100 -8.02 -11.44 -13.92
CA LEU A 100 -9.36 -12.00 -13.70
C LEU A 100 -9.58 -13.28 -14.48
N VAL A 101 -8.86 -13.47 -15.59
CA VAL A 101 -9.04 -14.60 -16.49
C VAL A 101 -7.82 -15.48 -16.41
N ARG A 102 -7.98 -16.70 -15.92
CA ARG A 102 -6.88 -17.67 -15.85
C ARG A 102 -6.48 -18.17 -17.22
N SER A 103 -7.47 -18.52 -18.03
CA SER A 103 -7.25 -19.01 -19.38
C SER A 103 -8.55 -18.93 -20.17
N VAL A 104 -8.41 -18.81 -21.49
CA VAL A 104 -9.53 -18.92 -22.42
C VAL A 104 -9.32 -20.20 -23.22
N LYS A 105 -10.32 -21.10 -23.19
CA LYS A 105 -10.26 -22.37 -23.91
C LYS A 105 -11.40 -22.46 -24.93
N THR A 106 -11.10 -23.04 -26.08
CA THR A 106 -12.14 -23.32 -27.06
C THR A 106 -12.94 -24.56 -26.62
N SER A 107 -14.12 -24.74 -27.20
CA SER A 107 -14.99 -25.86 -26.87
C SER A 107 -14.34 -27.23 -27.16
N ASN A 108 -13.31 -27.25 -27.99
CA ASN A 108 -12.60 -28.48 -28.38
C ASN A 108 -11.40 -28.82 -27.48
N LEU A 109 -11.10 -27.94 -26.52
CA LEU A 109 -9.98 -28.12 -25.57
C LEU A 109 -10.54 -28.56 -24.22
N SER A 110 -10.14 -29.68 -23.79
CA SER A 110 -10.52 -30.19 -22.47
C SER A 110 -9.48 -29.79 -21.43
#